data_e923826a3af98801cde47eda9fa46ff4
#
_entry.id   e923826a3af98801cde47eda9fa46ff4
#
_cell.length_a   1.000
_cell.length_b   1.000
_cell.length_c   1.000
_cell.angle_alpha   90.00
_cell.angle_beta   90.00
_cell.angle_gamma   90.00
#
_symmetry.space_group_name_H-M   'P 1'
#
loop_
_entity.id
_entity.type
_entity.pdbx_description
1 polymer ?
#
loop_
_entity_poly.entity_id
_entity_poly.type
_entity_poly.pdbx_seq_one_letter_code
_entity_poly.pdbx_strand_id
1 'polypeptide(L)'
;MQDAGYFEREYFQLHPGKVKYLDYLVRLLRRHGVPGGRVLDVGAGYGFFLEAMERAGYEADGMEISAHAVEQARRRTRGTVVEQGAEAPFPFPDSHFDAVTLFDVIEHLQDYDSTLASCRRCLKPGGKLFVITLNAHSLARPLLGKRWAWHQDPTHIHMFTPRMLREGLAKAGLEVETLITESNFCSVGEGTKLLKPLRVIGRVVHTPAFGDSLLAVARKRKD
;
A
#
# COMPACT_ATOMS: atom_id res chain seq x y z
N MET A 1 -13.11 -4.47 -12.52
CA MET A 1 -13.62 -5.13 -11.29
C MET A 1 -12.77 -6.36 -11.08
N GLN A 2 -11.95 -6.38 -10.02
CA GLN A 2 -11.14 -7.56 -9.68
C GLN A 2 -12.07 -8.66 -9.19
N ASP A 3 -12.12 -9.78 -9.91
CA ASP A 3 -13.02 -10.88 -9.58
C ASP A 3 -12.45 -11.79 -8.48
N ALA A 4 -13.25 -12.73 -7.98
CA ALA A 4 -12.83 -13.70 -6.96
C ALA A 4 -11.59 -14.50 -7.41
N GLY A 5 -11.44 -14.77 -8.70
CA GLY A 5 -10.31 -15.50 -9.25
C GLY A 5 -8.98 -14.73 -9.21
N TYR A 6 -8.99 -13.38 -9.25
CA TYR A 6 -7.80 -12.55 -9.03
C TYR A 6 -7.29 -12.72 -7.60
N PHE A 7 -8.19 -12.55 -6.62
CA PHE A 7 -7.85 -12.68 -5.20
C PHE A 7 -7.41 -14.10 -4.82
N GLU A 8 -8.01 -15.15 -5.40
CA GLU A 8 -7.62 -16.53 -5.14
C GLU A 8 -6.19 -16.83 -5.63
N ARG A 9 -5.81 -16.32 -6.79
CA ARG A 9 -4.45 -16.56 -7.33
C ARG A 9 -3.37 -15.80 -6.58
N GLU A 10 -3.65 -14.55 -6.20
CA GLU A 10 -2.62 -13.64 -5.64
C GLU A 10 -2.57 -13.68 -4.10
N TYR A 11 -3.68 -13.97 -3.43
CA TYR A 11 -3.80 -13.75 -1.99
C TYR A 11 -4.12 -14.99 -1.15
N PHE A 12 -4.52 -16.11 -1.73
CA PHE A 12 -5.10 -17.23 -0.98
C PHE A 12 -4.13 -17.99 -0.05
N GLN A 13 -2.82 -17.89 -0.23
CA GLN A 13 -1.86 -18.60 0.62
C GLN A 13 -0.85 -17.66 1.28
N LEU A 14 -0.82 -17.67 2.62
CA LEU A 14 0.27 -17.11 3.41
C LEU A 14 1.52 -17.99 3.26
N HIS A 15 2.37 -17.69 2.28
CA HIS A 15 3.71 -18.29 2.23
C HIS A 15 4.69 -17.50 3.12
N PRO A 16 5.82 -18.09 3.56
CA PRO A 16 6.76 -17.45 4.49
C PRO A 16 7.27 -16.06 4.06
N GLY A 17 7.36 -15.80 2.75
CA GLY A 17 7.74 -14.50 2.21
C GLY A 17 6.68 -13.43 2.49
N LYS A 18 5.40 -13.77 2.38
CA LYS A 18 4.29 -12.85 2.65
C LYS A 18 4.21 -12.49 4.13
N VAL A 19 4.40 -13.47 5.03
CA VAL A 19 4.47 -13.20 6.48
C VAL A 19 5.58 -12.20 6.80
N LYS A 20 6.79 -12.40 6.26
CA LYS A 20 7.91 -11.46 6.45
C LYS A 20 7.61 -10.07 5.93
N TYR A 21 6.86 -9.95 4.84
CA TYR A 21 6.44 -8.67 4.28
C TYR A 21 5.41 -7.97 5.19
N LEU A 22 4.42 -8.69 5.69
CA LEU A 22 3.46 -8.13 6.66
C LEU A 22 4.16 -7.64 7.94
N ASP A 23 5.11 -8.42 8.47
CA ASP A 23 5.94 -7.99 9.61
C ASP A 23 6.78 -6.75 9.29
N TYR A 24 7.27 -6.63 8.06
CA TYR A 24 7.97 -5.43 7.60
C TYR A 24 7.03 -4.23 7.61
N LEU A 25 5.79 -4.33 7.10
CA LEU A 25 4.81 -3.24 7.09
C LEU A 25 4.45 -2.79 8.51
N VAL A 26 4.26 -3.72 9.44
CA VAL A 26 4.04 -3.39 10.86
C VAL A 26 5.24 -2.64 11.46
N ARG A 27 6.47 -3.10 11.18
CA ARG A 27 7.68 -2.40 11.62
C ARG A 27 7.82 -1.02 10.97
N LEU A 28 7.35 -0.84 9.74
CA LEU A 28 7.34 0.43 9.04
C LEU A 28 6.50 1.47 9.81
N LEU A 29 5.28 1.11 10.23
CA LEU A 29 4.43 1.99 11.06
C LEU A 29 5.19 2.44 12.32
N ARG A 30 5.78 1.50 13.05
CA ARG A 30 6.52 1.78 14.31
C ARG A 30 7.73 2.68 14.08
N ARG A 31 8.54 2.42 13.05
CA ARG A 31 9.73 3.21 12.71
C ARG A 31 9.40 4.66 12.37
N HIS A 32 8.22 4.88 11.80
CA HIS A 32 7.74 6.22 11.47
C HIS A 32 6.85 6.83 12.57
N GLY A 33 6.99 6.38 13.82
CA GLY A 33 6.38 7.02 14.98
C GLY A 33 4.90 6.70 15.19
N VAL A 34 4.43 5.57 14.68
CA VAL A 34 3.11 5.01 14.98
C VAL A 34 3.32 3.66 15.70
N PRO A 35 3.64 3.67 17.02
CA PRO A 35 3.96 2.45 17.75
C PRO A 35 2.72 1.61 18.12
N GLY A 36 1.52 2.18 17.97
CA GLY A 36 0.21 1.59 18.27
C GLY A 36 -0.90 2.57 17.90
N GLY A 37 -2.12 2.30 18.38
CA GLY A 37 -3.30 3.12 18.11
C GLY A 37 -4.18 2.53 17.02
N ARG A 38 -5.07 3.38 16.46
CA ARG A 38 -6.05 2.95 15.46
C ARG A 38 -5.54 3.21 14.04
N VAL A 39 -5.59 2.19 13.20
CA VAL A 39 -5.11 2.23 11.82
C VAL A 39 -6.24 1.84 10.86
N LEU A 40 -6.38 2.58 9.76
CA LEU A 40 -7.24 2.21 8.64
C LEU A 40 -6.37 1.69 7.50
N ASP A 41 -6.67 0.48 7.04
CA ASP A 41 -6.09 -0.08 5.81
C ASP A 41 -7.08 0.06 4.65
N VAL A 42 -6.74 0.86 3.66
CA VAL A 42 -7.55 1.08 2.47
C VAL A 42 -7.07 0.14 1.37
N GLY A 43 -7.97 -0.70 0.86
CA GLY A 43 -7.62 -1.83 0.01
C GLY A 43 -7.16 -3.04 0.83
N ALA A 44 -7.88 -3.35 1.91
CA ALA A 44 -7.47 -4.35 2.90
C ALA A 44 -7.40 -5.80 2.37
N GLY A 45 -7.92 -6.06 1.17
CA GLY A 45 -7.95 -7.39 0.58
C GLY A 45 -8.57 -8.42 1.53
N TYR A 46 -7.91 -9.55 1.69
CA TYR A 46 -8.35 -10.63 2.61
C TYR A 46 -8.06 -10.36 4.09
N GLY A 47 -7.59 -9.18 4.47
CA GLY A 47 -7.38 -8.77 5.86
C GLY A 47 -6.11 -9.33 6.51
N PHE A 48 -5.15 -9.86 5.77
CA PHE A 48 -3.91 -10.39 6.35
C PHE A 48 -3.07 -9.32 7.04
N PHE A 49 -3.08 -8.09 6.51
CA PHE A 49 -2.37 -6.99 7.15
C PHE A 49 -3.12 -6.49 8.38
N LEU A 50 -4.47 -6.44 8.34
CA LEU A 50 -5.29 -6.15 9.53
C LEU A 50 -4.98 -7.12 10.66
N GLU A 51 -4.97 -8.44 10.39
CA GLU A 51 -4.61 -9.46 11.36
C GLU A 51 -3.18 -9.28 11.92
N ALA A 52 -2.21 -8.92 11.05
CA ALA A 52 -0.84 -8.68 11.48
C ALA A 52 -0.73 -7.46 12.39
N MET A 53 -1.47 -6.38 12.07
CA MET A 53 -1.56 -5.17 12.92
C MET A 53 -2.19 -5.49 14.28
N GLU A 54 -3.30 -6.23 14.32
CA GLU A 54 -3.95 -6.62 15.58
C GLU A 54 -3.03 -7.48 16.47
N ARG A 55 -2.31 -8.44 15.88
CA ARG A 55 -1.29 -9.22 16.61
C ARG A 55 -0.18 -8.34 17.18
N ALA A 56 0.10 -7.22 16.53
CA ALA A 56 1.09 -6.25 16.98
C ALA A 56 0.55 -5.20 17.96
N GLY A 57 -0.75 -5.28 18.34
CA GLY A 57 -1.39 -4.43 19.34
C GLY A 57 -2.06 -3.18 18.79
N TYR A 58 -2.30 -3.08 17.47
CA TYR A 58 -3.09 -2.00 16.88
C TYR A 58 -4.59 -2.34 16.90
N GLU A 59 -5.43 -1.31 16.91
CA GLU A 59 -6.82 -1.39 16.47
C GLU A 59 -6.84 -1.18 14.95
N ALA A 60 -7.27 -2.20 14.19
CA ALA A 60 -7.17 -2.19 12.74
C ALA A 60 -8.55 -2.27 12.07
N ASP A 61 -8.93 -1.20 11.38
CA ASP A 61 -10.12 -1.15 10.54
C ASP A 61 -9.72 -1.24 9.06
N GLY A 62 -10.61 -1.69 8.18
CA GLY A 62 -10.34 -1.85 6.76
C GLY A 62 -11.44 -1.36 5.83
N MET A 63 -11.04 -1.00 4.61
CA MET A 63 -11.94 -0.80 3.47
C MET A 63 -11.48 -1.67 2.31
N GLU A 64 -12.42 -2.29 1.61
CA GLU A 64 -12.15 -3.13 0.45
C GLU A 64 -13.35 -3.10 -0.50
N ILE A 65 -13.09 -3.06 -1.82
CA ILE A 65 -14.17 -2.99 -2.84
C ILE A 65 -14.79 -4.35 -3.14
N SER A 66 -14.05 -5.43 -2.95
CA SER A 66 -14.50 -6.79 -3.24
C SER A 66 -15.30 -7.37 -2.08
N ALA A 67 -16.61 -7.59 -2.27
CA ALA A 67 -17.48 -8.24 -1.29
C ALA A 67 -16.89 -9.57 -0.78
N HIS A 68 -16.33 -10.38 -1.70
CA HIS A 68 -15.69 -11.66 -1.35
C HIS A 68 -14.48 -11.46 -0.42
N ALA A 69 -13.62 -10.48 -0.73
CA ALA A 69 -12.44 -10.18 0.11
C ALA A 69 -12.87 -9.64 1.48
N VAL A 70 -13.87 -8.76 1.52
CA VAL A 70 -14.46 -8.24 2.78
C VAL A 70 -14.94 -9.36 3.69
N GLU A 71 -15.67 -10.35 3.13
CA GLU A 71 -16.13 -11.51 3.91
C GLU A 71 -14.96 -12.27 4.55
N GLN A 72 -13.87 -12.48 3.80
CA GLN A 72 -12.67 -13.13 4.30
C GLN A 72 -11.94 -12.28 5.34
N ALA A 73 -11.84 -10.97 5.13
CA ALA A 73 -11.20 -10.05 6.07
C ALA A 73 -11.96 -10.01 7.40
N ARG A 74 -13.30 -9.93 7.38
CA ARG A 74 -14.15 -9.96 8.58
C ARG A 74 -13.98 -11.21 9.44
N ARG A 75 -13.56 -12.32 8.85
CA ARG A 75 -13.26 -13.55 9.60
C ARG A 75 -11.90 -13.53 10.30
N ARG A 76 -10.99 -12.62 9.89
CA ARG A 76 -9.61 -12.54 10.39
C ARG A 76 -9.39 -11.43 11.39
N THR A 77 -10.15 -10.34 11.28
CA THR A 77 -9.98 -9.15 12.12
C THR A 77 -11.16 -8.96 13.06
N ARG A 78 -10.91 -8.30 14.18
CA ARG A 78 -11.94 -7.83 15.12
C ARG A 78 -12.45 -6.44 14.77
N GLY A 79 -11.66 -5.69 13.98
CA GLY A 79 -11.99 -4.35 13.54
C GLY A 79 -13.11 -4.33 12.51
N THR A 80 -13.56 -3.14 12.19
CA THR A 80 -14.59 -2.92 11.17
C THR A 80 -13.99 -3.05 9.78
N VAL A 81 -14.59 -3.89 8.93
CA VAL A 81 -14.24 -3.94 7.49
C VAL A 81 -15.46 -3.53 6.68
N VAL A 82 -15.31 -2.45 5.92
CA VAL A 82 -16.36 -1.85 5.10
C VAL A 82 -16.17 -2.25 3.64
N GLU A 83 -17.26 -2.71 3.01
CA GLU A 83 -17.31 -2.94 1.57
C GLU A 83 -17.52 -1.60 0.85
N GLN A 84 -16.43 -1.00 0.38
CA GLN A 84 -16.48 0.27 -0.33
C GLN A 84 -15.18 0.53 -1.11
N GLY A 85 -15.33 1.11 -2.31
CA GLY A 85 -14.21 1.61 -3.09
C GLY A 85 -13.57 2.84 -2.48
N ALA A 86 -12.27 2.99 -2.67
CA ALA A 86 -11.47 4.06 -2.07
C ALA A 86 -11.79 5.47 -2.62
N GLU A 87 -12.43 5.58 -3.78
CA GLU A 87 -12.80 6.86 -4.40
C GLU A 87 -14.08 7.48 -3.83
N ALA A 88 -14.90 6.68 -3.13
CA ALA A 88 -16.06 7.19 -2.42
C ALA A 88 -15.66 7.81 -1.07
N PRO A 89 -16.44 8.79 -0.54
CA PRO A 89 -16.16 9.36 0.78
C PRO A 89 -16.07 8.28 1.86
N PHE A 90 -14.99 8.25 2.61
CA PHE A 90 -14.78 7.20 3.62
C PHE A 90 -15.86 7.25 4.72
N PRO A 91 -16.48 6.10 5.08
CA PRO A 91 -17.57 6.03 6.06
C PRO A 91 -17.04 6.02 7.49
N PHE A 92 -15.95 6.71 7.74
CA PHE A 92 -15.31 6.84 9.05
C PHE A 92 -15.31 8.30 9.51
N PRO A 93 -15.31 8.54 10.85
CA PRO A 93 -15.31 9.89 11.40
C PRO A 93 -14.03 10.67 11.05
N ASP A 94 -14.11 11.99 11.12
CA ASP A 94 -12.97 12.88 11.03
C ASP A 94 -12.02 12.66 12.21
N SER A 95 -10.72 12.81 11.99
CA SER A 95 -9.70 12.76 13.04
C SER A 95 -9.78 11.50 13.92
N HIS A 96 -10.00 10.35 13.31
CA HIS A 96 -10.26 9.09 13.98
C HIS A 96 -9.02 8.17 14.05
N PHE A 97 -8.18 8.17 13.02
CA PHE A 97 -7.06 7.24 12.90
C PHE A 97 -5.72 7.89 13.22
N ASP A 98 -4.85 7.13 13.88
CA ASP A 98 -3.45 7.49 14.11
C ASP A 98 -2.63 7.30 12.84
N ALA A 99 -3.01 6.30 12.01
CA ALA A 99 -2.45 6.10 10.67
C ALA A 99 -3.52 5.61 9.69
N VAL A 100 -3.28 5.89 8.40
CA VAL A 100 -3.98 5.31 7.26
C VAL A 100 -2.94 4.70 6.34
N THR A 101 -3.22 3.53 5.76
CA THR A 101 -2.36 2.85 4.80
C THR A 101 -3.04 2.73 3.43
N LEU A 102 -2.28 2.96 2.35
CA LEU A 102 -2.62 2.77 0.95
C LEU A 102 -1.47 1.95 0.33
N PHE A 103 -1.55 0.63 0.41
CA PHE A 103 -0.51 -0.27 -0.09
C PHE A 103 -0.99 -0.96 -1.36
N ASP A 104 -0.35 -0.63 -2.49
CA ASP A 104 -0.68 -1.11 -3.83
C ASP A 104 -2.17 -0.86 -4.20
N VAL A 105 -2.63 0.38 -3.97
CA VAL A 105 -4.03 0.83 -4.19
C VAL A 105 -4.10 2.05 -5.10
N ILE A 106 -3.28 3.07 -4.82
CA ILE A 106 -3.42 4.41 -5.44
C ILE A 106 -3.24 4.38 -6.97
N GLU A 107 -2.47 3.44 -7.50
CA GLU A 107 -2.24 3.21 -8.93
C GLU A 107 -3.48 2.72 -9.68
N HIS A 108 -4.46 2.18 -8.97
CA HIS A 108 -5.71 1.66 -9.53
C HIS A 108 -6.85 2.70 -9.54
N LEU A 109 -6.66 3.84 -8.87
CA LEU A 109 -7.72 4.84 -8.66
C LEU A 109 -7.74 5.85 -9.81
N GLN A 110 -8.93 6.15 -10.35
CA GLN A 110 -9.11 7.22 -11.34
C GLN A 110 -8.97 8.60 -10.68
N ASP A 111 -9.60 8.77 -9.52
CA ASP A 111 -9.54 9.99 -8.70
C ASP A 111 -8.82 9.73 -7.37
N TYR A 112 -7.50 9.60 -7.42
CA TYR A 112 -6.70 9.46 -6.20
C TYR A 112 -6.66 10.74 -5.34
N ASP A 113 -6.98 11.91 -5.91
CA ASP A 113 -7.03 13.16 -5.15
C ASP A 113 -8.15 13.13 -4.10
N SER A 114 -9.34 12.65 -4.45
CA SER A 114 -10.47 12.48 -3.51
C SER A 114 -10.15 11.46 -2.41
N THR A 115 -9.43 10.39 -2.77
CA THR A 115 -8.97 9.39 -1.83
C THR A 115 -7.97 9.97 -0.83
N LEU A 116 -6.97 10.72 -1.30
CA LEU A 116 -5.99 11.39 -0.42
C LEU A 116 -6.65 12.42 0.50
N ALA A 117 -7.67 13.15 0.01
CA ALA A 117 -8.45 14.07 0.84
C ALA A 117 -9.23 13.33 1.91
N SER A 118 -9.85 12.17 1.60
CA SER A 118 -10.55 11.32 2.56
C SER A 118 -9.59 10.75 3.61
N CYS A 119 -8.40 10.28 3.22
CA CYS A 119 -7.35 9.86 4.13
C CYS A 119 -6.98 10.98 5.11
N ARG A 120 -6.70 12.20 4.58
CA ARG A 120 -6.39 13.36 5.44
C ARG A 120 -7.52 13.68 6.41
N ARG A 121 -8.78 13.65 5.96
CA ARG A 121 -9.95 13.92 6.81
C ARG A 121 -9.99 12.95 8.00
N CYS A 122 -9.84 11.65 7.74
CA CYS A 122 -9.93 10.61 8.76
C CYS A 122 -8.71 10.55 9.69
N LEU A 123 -7.55 11.06 9.28
CA LEU A 123 -6.36 11.13 10.14
C LEU A 123 -6.54 12.14 11.27
N LYS A 124 -6.11 11.77 12.46
CA LYS A 124 -5.93 12.69 13.61
C LYS A 124 -4.91 13.79 13.27
N PRO A 125 -4.96 14.96 13.93
CA PRO A 125 -3.86 15.92 13.87
C PRO A 125 -2.54 15.25 14.27
N GLY A 126 -1.53 15.32 13.42
CA GLY A 126 -0.26 14.61 13.57
C GLY A 126 -0.27 13.15 13.13
N GLY A 127 -1.42 12.60 12.76
CA GLY A 127 -1.55 11.26 12.20
C GLY A 127 -0.88 11.11 10.84
N LYS A 128 -0.57 9.90 10.42
CA LYS A 128 0.28 9.62 9.26
C LYS A 128 -0.41 8.79 8.20
N LEU A 129 -0.19 9.17 6.94
CA LEU A 129 -0.53 8.39 5.76
C LEU A 129 0.72 7.65 5.26
N PHE A 130 0.58 6.35 5.06
CA PHE A 130 1.59 5.49 4.46
C PHE A 130 1.10 5.06 3.07
N VAL A 131 1.91 5.32 2.05
CA VAL A 131 1.60 4.93 0.67
C VAL A 131 2.73 4.07 0.14
N ILE A 132 2.40 2.88 -0.36
CA ILE A 132 3.30 2.08 -1.20
C ILE A 132 2.63 1.95 -2.56
N THR A 133 3.38 2.24 -3.64
CA THR A 133 2.91 2.13 -5.02
C THR A 133 4.08 1.88 -5.96
N LEU A 134 3.79 1.59 -7.21
CA LEU A 134 4.82 1.38 -8.24
C LEU A 134 5.64 2.66 -8.53
N ASN A 135 6.90 2.45 -8.95
CA ASN A 135 7.81 3.53 -9.35
C ASN A 135 8.03 3.56 -10.86
N ALA A 136 7.41 4.52 -11.54
CA ALA A 136 7.59 4.71 -12.98
C ALA A 136 9.05 5.04 -13.39
N HIS A 137 9.87 5.54 -12.47
CA HIS A 137 11.30 5.82 -12.68
C HIS A 137 12.22 4.64 -12.33
N SER A 138 11.66 3.45 -12.06
CA SER A 138 12.48 2.24 -11.85
C SER A 138 13.38 1.95 -13.04
N LEU A 139 14.66 1.67 -12.79
CA LEU A 139 15.60 1.25 -13.82
C LEU A 139 15.28 -0.16 -14.38
N ALA A 140 14.53 -0.97 -13.66
CA ALA A 140 14.05 -2.25 -14.17
C ALA A 140 13.05 -2.09 -15.33
N ARG A 141 12.28 -1.00 -15.34
CA ARG A 141 11.27 -0.72 -16.37
C ARG A 141 11.85 -0.70 -17.78
N PRO A 142 12.87 0.10 -18.14
CA PRO A 142 13.45 0.10 -19.49
C PRO A 142 14.18 -1.22 -19.82
N LEU A 143 14.73 -1.91 -18.84
CA LEU A 143 15.44 -3.19 -19.04
C LEU A 143 14.48 -4.34 -19.31
N LEU A 144 13.34 -4.39 -18.64
CA LEU A 144 12.37 -5.48 -18.74
C LEU A 144 11.25 -5.19 -19.76
N GLY A 145 11.01 -3.92 -20.11
CA GLY A 145 9.96 -3.50 -21.05
C GLY A 145 8.59 -4.09 -20.66
N LYS A 146 7.93 -4.78 -21.60
CA LYS A 146 6.64 -5.45 -21.37
C LYS A 146 6.67 -6.59 -20.33
N ARG A 147 7.86 -7.09 -19.95
CA ARG A 147 8.04 -8.13 -18.92
C ARG A 147 8.15 -7.54 -17.52
N TRP A 148 8.18 -6.21 -17.38
CA TRP A 148 8.12 -5.58 -16.08
C TRP A 148 6.76 -5.87 -15.44
N ALA A 149 6.75 -6.44 -14.23
CA ALA A 149 5.54 -6.98 -13.61
C ALA A 149 4.40 -5.96 -13.54
N TRP A 150 4.71 -4.72 -13.24
CA TRP A 150 3.75 -3.63 -13.14
C TRP A 150 3.05 -3.26 -14.48
N HIS A 151 3.65 -3.60 -15.64
CA HIS A 151 3.00 -3.47 -16.95
C HIS A 151 2.06 -4.62 -17.28
N GLN A 152 2.09 -5.71 -16.52
CA GLN A 152 1.29 -6.90 -16.79
C GLN A 152 -0.10 -6.81 -16.17
N ASP A 153 -0.28 -5.94 -15.19
CA ASP A 153 -1.59 -5.71 -14.60
C ASP A 153 -2.32 -4.57 -15.34
N PRO A 154 -3.41 -4.89 -16.08
CA PRO A 154 -4.16 -3.91 -16.85
C PRO A 154 -4.94 -2.93 -15.96
N THR A 155 -5.04 -3.19 -14.67
CA THR A 155 -5.74 -2.33 -13.71
C THR A 155 -4.87 -1.19 -13.18
N HIS A 156 -3.55 -1.18 -13.49
CA HIS A 156 -2.65 -0.08 -13.19
C HIS A 156 -2.87 1.08 -14.16
N ILE A 157 -3.70 2.03 -13.79
CA ILE A 157 -4.03 3.19 -14.64
C ILE A 157 -3.08 4.37 -14.42
N HIS A 158 -2.41 4.44 -13.27
CA HIS A 158 -1.41 5.46 -12.95
C HIS A 158 -0.03 4.85 -12.74
N MET A 159 0.96 5.41 -13.44
CA MET A 159 2.38 5.11 -13.26
C MET A 159 3.02 6.24 -12.45
N PHE A 160 3.06 6.08 -11.12
CA PHE A 160 3.55 7.13 -10.24
C PHE A 160 5.04 7.39 -10.38
N THR A 161 5.40 8.65 -10.49
CA THR A 161 6.76 9.12 -10.26
C THR A 161 6.86 9.70 -8.84
N PRO A 162 8.08 9.80 -8.25
CA PRO A 162 8.26 10.47 -6.95
C PRO A 162 7.66 11.88 -6.91
N ARG A 163 7.77 12.60 -8.03
CA ARG A 163 7.21 13.95 -8.16
C ARG A 163 5.67 13.94 -8.09
N MET A 164 5.02 13.11 -8.89
CA MET A 164 3.54 12.99 -8.90
C MET A 164 2.99 12.66 -7.51
N LEU A 165 3.60 11.68 -6.84
CA LEU A 165 3.17 11.28 -5.50
C LEU A 165 3.35 12.41 -4.49
N ARG A 166 4.47 13.12 -4.53
CA ARG A 166 4.73 14.29 -3.67
C ARG A 166 3.72 15.41 -3.91
N GLU A 167 3.44 15.75 -5.18
CA GLU A 167 2.49 16.79 -5.56
C GLU A 167 1.06 16.44 -5.12
N GLY A 168 0.62 15.17 -5.31
CA GLY A 168 -0.70 14.70 -4.86
C GLY A 168 -0.85 14.79 -3.34
N LEU A 169 0.14 14.32 -2.58
CA LEU A 169 0.15 14.41 -1.12
C LEU A 169 0.12 15.86 -0.64
N ALA A 170 0.93 16.74 -1.23
CA ALA A 170 0.96 18.16 -0.89
C ALA A 170 -0.36 18.86 -1.22
N LYS A 171 -0.97 18.57 -2.39
CA LYS A 171 -2.29 19.09 -2.79
C LYS A 171 -3.38 18.67 -1.80
N ALA A 172 -3.31 17.45 -1.26
CA ALA A 172 -4.20 16.98 -0.20
C ALA A 172 -3.92 17.64 1.17
N GLY A 173 -2.92 18.53 1.30
CA GLY A 173 -2.55 19.17 2.56
C GLY A 173 -1.82 18.26 3.54
N LEU A 174 -1.13 17.24 3.04
CA LEU A 174 -0.27 16.32 3.80
C LEU A 174 1.20 16.72 3.64
N GLU A 175 1.94 16.75 4.74
CA GLU A 175 3.36 17.05 4.78
C GLU A 175 4.19 15.79 4.56
N VAL A 176 4.93 15.70 3.47
CA VAL A 176 5.75 14.52 3.15
C VAL A 176 6.99 14.49 4.03
N GLU A 177 7.06 13.53 4.95
CA GLU A 177 8.21 13.30 5.84
C GLU A 177 9.25 12.36 5.20
N THR A 178 8.78 11.36 4.45
CA THR A 178 9.63 10.38 3.78
C THR A 178 9.08 10.12 2.38
N LEU A 179 9.97 10.07 1.40
CA LEU A 179 9.68 9.58 0.05
C LEU A 179 10.93 8.93 -0.49
N ILE A 180 10.91 7.61 -0.51
CA ILE A 180 12.04 6.78 -0.94
C ILE A 180 11.57 5.76 -1.96
N THR A 181 12.53 5.20 -2.68
CA THR A 181 12.30 4.04 -3.54
C THR A 181 12.73 2.77 -2.84
N GLU A 182 11.97 1.72 -2.98
CA GLU A 182 12.25 0.42 -2.41
C GLU A 182 12.28 -0.64 -3.52
N SER A 183 13.18 -1.62 -3.38
CA SER A 183 13.19 -2.81 -4.23
C SER A 183 12.30 -3.87 -3.57
N ASN A 184 11.00 -3.81 -3.82
CA ASN A 184 10.10 -4.86 -3.42
C ASN A 184 10.20 -6.02 -4.42
N PHE A 185 10.23 -7.25 -3.90
CA PHE A 185 10.54 -8.50 -4.59
C PHE A 185 9.59 -8.91 -5.73
N CYS A 186 8.59 -8.10 -6.04
CA CYS A 186 7.51 -8.43 -6.97
C CYS A 186 7.82 -8.15 -8.45
N SER A 187 8.88 -7.42 -8.76
CA SER A 187 9.12 -6.89 -10.12
C SER A 187 9.58 -7.91 -11.16
N VAL A 188 9.82 -9.15 -10.76
CA VAL A 188 10.21 -10.22 -11.69
C VAL A 188 9.15 -11.31 -11.66
N GLY A 189 8.22 -11.27 -12.62
CA GLY A 189 7.19 -12.30 -12.78
C GLY A 189 7.76 -13.73 -12.83
N GLU A 190 6.97 -14.73 -12.47
CA GLU A 190 7.38 -16.14 -12.32
C GLU A 190 8.07 -16.76 -13.56
N GLY A 191 7.95 -16.14 -14.73
CA GLY A 191 8.54 -16.62 -15.98
C GLY A 191 10.05 -16.37 -16.15
N THR A 192 10.70 -15.60 -15.29
CA THR A 192 12.09 -15.15 -15.49
C THR A 192 13.11 -15.88 -14.59
N LYS A 193 13.16 -17.20 -14.69
CA LYS A 193 14.18 -18.02 -13.96
C LYS A 193 15.63 -17.57 -14.22
N LEU A 194 15.90 -16.94 -15.40
CA LEU A 194 17.22 -16.45 -15.80
C LEU A 194 17.66 -15.17 -15.06
N LEU A 195 16.75 -14.44 -14.44
CA LEU A 195 17.03 -13.17 -13.74
C LEU A 195 17.14 -13.33 -12.21
N LYS A 196 17.17 -14.56 -11.69
CA LYS A 196 17.38 -14.84 -10.26
C LYS A 196 18.60 -14.13 -9.65
N PRO A 197 19.76 -13.98 -10.37
CA PRO A 197 20.90 -13.23 -9.84
C PRO A 197 20.59 -11.73 -9.62
N LEU A 198 19.79 -11.12 -10.48
CA LEU A 198 19.39 -9.71 -10.35
C LEU A 198 18.49 -9.45 -9.12
N ARG A 199 17.73 -10.47 -8.67
CA ARG A 199 16.98 -10.42 -7.40
C ARG A 199 17.90 -10.31 -6.18
N VAL A 200 19.10 -10.85 -6.26
CA VAL A 200 20.12 -10.74 -5.19
C VAL A 200 20.76 -9.36 -5.19
N ILE A 201 21.02 -8.78 -6.37
CA ILE A 201 21.59 -7.44 -6.50
C ILE A 201 20.61 -6.38 -5.97
N GLY A 202 19.31 -6.49 -6.27
CA GLY A 202 18.27 -5.61 -5.70
C GLY A 202 18.16 -5.66 -4.17
N ARG A 203 18.60 -6.76 -3.53
CA ARG A 203 18.68 -6.87 -2.06
C ARG A 203 19.82 -6.09 -1.43
N VAL A 204 20.88 -5.83 -2.17
CA VAL A 204 22.15 -5.29 -1.65
C VAL A 204 22.30 -3.80 -1.95
N VAL A 205 21.59 -3.30 -2.97
CA VAL A 205 21.73 -1.91 -3.42
C VAL A 205 20.45 -1.13 -3.11
N HIS A 206 20.34 -0.65 -1.88
CA HIS A 206 19.35 0.38 -1.50
C HIS A 206 19.73 1.73 -2.15
N THR A 207 19.74 1.80 -3.48
CA THR A 207 19.93 3.08 -4.16
C THR A 207 18.56 3.63 -4.57
N PRO A 208 18.32 4.93 -4.36
CA PRO A 208 17.05 5.58 -4.72
C PRO A 208 16.64 5.41 -6.20
N ALA A 209 17.58 5.06 -7.07
CA ALA A 209 17.36 4.93 -8.51
C ALA A 209 16.86 3.54 -8.97
N PHE A 210 16.99 2.49 -8.15
CA PHE A 210 16.74 1.10 -8.59
C PHE A 210 15.43 0.50 -8.08
N GLY A 211 14.77 1.13 -7.11
CA GLY A 211 13.55 0.60 -6.50
C GLY A 211 12.37 0.59 -7.46
N ASP A 212 11.66 -0.53 -7.50
CA ASP A 212 10.43 -0.69 -8.31
C ASP A 212 9.20 -0.11 -7.65
N SER A 213 9.27 0.17 -6.36
CA SER A 213 8.18 0.74 -5.57
C SER A 213 8.59 2.08 -4.95
N LEU A 214 7.61 2.94 -4.74
CA LEU A 214 7.71 4.16 -3.96
C LEU A 214 7.11 3.90 -2.59
N LEU A 215 7.82 4.27 -1.53
CA LEU A 215 7.29 4.41 -0.19
C LEU A 215 7.21 5.89 0.16
N ALA A 216 6.00 6.38 0.45
CA ALA A 216 5.79 7.70 1.02
C ALA A 216 5.19 7.61 2.42
N VAL A 217 5.70 8.43 3.34
CA VAL A 217 5.08 8.69 4.64
C VAL A 217 4.82 10.19 4.72
N ALA A 218 3.55 10.54 4.90
CA ALA A 218 3.12 11.92 4.99
C ALA A 218 2.28 12.15 6.25
N ARG A 219 2.37 13.33 6.83
CA ARG A 219 1.73 13.69 8.09
C ARG A 219 0.64 14.73 7.90
N LYS A 220 -0.49 14.56 8.57
CA LYS A 220 -1.46 15.64 8.76
C LYS A 220 -0.91 16.63 9.79
N ARG A 221 -0.85 17.94 9.43
CA ARG A 221 -0.38 18.98 10.35
C ARG A 221 -1.20 18.99 11.65
N LYS A 222 -0.56 19.39 12.73
CA LYS A 222 -1.22 19.67 14.02
C LYS A 222 -1.68 21.15 13.97
N ASP A 223 -2.81 21.36 13.32
CA ASP A 223 -3.42 22.70 13.37
C ASP A 223 -4.19 22.85 14.66
#